data_9bceebe08bd1b6579f94f6697c7c7e2e
#
_entry.id   9bceebe08bd1b6579f94f6697c7c7e2e
#
_cell.length_a   1.000
_cell.length_b   1.000
_cell.length_c   1.000
_cell.angle_alpha   90.00
_cell.angle_beta   90.00
_cell.angle_gamma   90.00
#
_symmetry.space_group_name_H-M   'P 1'
#
loop_
_entity.id
_entity.type
_entity.pdbx_description
1 polymer ?
#
loop_
_entity_poly.entity_id
_entity_poly.type
_entity_poly.pdbx_seq_one_letter_code
_entity_poly.pdbx_strand_id
1 'polypeptide(L)'
;MQLRTGALLLGTSLLYSLITSTSANAYSVQQLVSAADERTYHPVVYDGAYKKIGFPWGDVSDNIGVCSDVIIRAYRKLGVDLQHLVNHDMSLNFYAYPSYSQWRLTKPDPNIDHRRVLNLQVFFSRAGQNLAITHRAQDYKPGDLVTWNIRPGMPHIGIVSDKLSSDGITPLIIHNIGNGPEYENSLFSMSITGHFRYLPRTN
;
A
#
# COMPACT_ATOMS: atom_id res chain seq x y z
N MET A 1 -24.50 46.37 70.60
CA MET A 1 -23.56 45.23 70.42
C MET A 1 -24.00 44.44 69.26
N GLN A 2 -23.41 44.72 68.07
CA GLN A 2 -23.79 44.09 66.82
C GLN A 2 -22.75 43.09 66.43
N LEU A 3 -23.13 41.82 66.33
CA LEU A 3 -22.32 40.73 65.76
C LEU A 3 -22.40 40.77 64.25
N ARG A 4 -21.28 40.89 63.57
CA ARG A 4 -21.13 40.70 62.10
C ARG A 4 -20.73 39.25 61.84
N THR A 5 -21.61 38.51 61.18
CA THR A 5 -21.35 37.21 60.59
C THR A 5 -20.68 37.37 59.24
N GLY A 6 -19.42 36.95 59.11
CA GLY A 6 -18.71 36.88 57.83
C GLY A 6 -19.02 35.56 57.12
N ALA A 7 -19.52 35.64 55.93
CA ALA A 7 -19.71 34.49 55.06
C ALA A 7 -18.43 34.20 54.27
N LEU A 8 -17.89 32.98 54.40
CA LEU A 8 -16.75 32.48 53.66
C LEU A 8 -17.21 31.86 52.33
N LEU A 9 -16.90 32.48 51.21
CA LEU A 9 -17.16 31.96 49.88
C LEU A 9 -16.01 31.02 49.48
N LEU A 10 -16.25 29.70 49.48
CA LEU A 10 -15.40 28.71 48.88
C LEU A 10 -15.55 28.71 47.36
N GLY A 11 -14.56 29.24 46.64
CA GLY A 11 -14.46 29.18 45.21
C GLY A 11 -13.94 27.80 44.78
N THR A 12 -14.78 26.98 44.17
CA THR A 12 -14.38 25.73 43.53
C THR A 12 -13.86 26.03 42.10
N SER A 13 -12.53 25.98 41.94
CA SER A 13 -11.89 26.05 40.61
C SER A 13 -12.07 24.73 39.90
N LEU A 14 -12.94 24.69 38.87
CA LEU A 14 -13.01 23.59 37.90
C LEU A 14 -11.80 23.67 36.96
N LEU A 15 -10.83 22.79 37.15
CA LEU A 15 -9.78 22.54 36.14
C LEU A 15 -10.37 21.79 34.97
N TYR A 16 -10.63 22.49 33.87
CA TYR A 16 -10.91 21.87 32.55
C TYR A 16 -9.61 21.30 32.00
N SER A 17 -9.44 20.00 32.10
CA SER A 17 -8.40 19.26 31.38
C SER A 17 -8.71 19.24 29.90
N LEU A 18 -8.03 20.05 29.10
CA LEU A 18 -8.07 19.98 27.64
C LEU A 18 -7.40 18.67 27.20
N ILE A 19 -8.20 17.65 26.94
CA ILE A 19 -7.75 16.44 26.24
C ILE A 19 -7.52 16.84 24.78
N THR A 20 -6.29 17.18 24.42
CA THR A 20 -5.88 17.28 23.03
C THR A 20 -5.84 15.87 22.47
N SER A 21 -6.91 15.46 21.79
CA SER A 21 -6.91 14.27 20.96
C SER A 21 -5.91 14.52 19.82
N THR A 22 -4.72 13.93 19.92
CA THR A 22 -3.83 13.79 18.77
C THR A 22 -4.53 12.89 17.77
N SER A 23 -5.13 13.51 16.75
CA SER A 23 -5.60 12.75 15.57
C SER A 23 -4.37 12.07 14.98
N ALA A 24 -4.34 10.74 15.01
CA ALA A 24 -3.35 9.97 14.28
C ALA A 24 -3.43 10.43 12.81
N ASN A 25 -2.34 10.99 12.27
CA ASN A 25 -2.29 11.43 10.89
C ASN A 25 -2.46 10.20 10.00
N ALA A 26 -3.62 10.04 9.38
CA ALA A 26 -3.82 9.01 8.37
C ALA A 26 -2.92 9.34 7.16
N TYR A 27 -2.28 8.33 6.59
CA TYR A 27 -1.56 8.49 5.31
C TYR A 27 -2.53 9.01 4.25
N SER A 28 -2.07 9.94 3.41
CA SER A 28 -2.90 10.44 2.31
C SER A 28 -2.65 9.68 1.02
N VAL A 29 -3.69 9.59 0.19
CA VAL A 29 -3.57 9.09 -1.18
C VAL A 29 -2.48 9.84 -1.95
N GLN A 30 -2.42 11.17 -1.78
CA GLN A 30 -1.44 12.01 -2.45
C GLN A 30 0.00 11.65 -2.06
N GLN A 31 0.25 11.34 -0.78
CA GLN A 31 1.58 10.88 -0.34
C GLN A 31 1.96 9.56 -1.00
N LEU A 32 1.02 8.62 -1.12
CA LEU A 32 1.27 7.33 -1.77
C LEU A 32 1.57 7.49 -3.26
N VAL A 33 0.78 8.31 -3.97
CA VAL A 33 0.99 8.59 -5.39
C VAL A 33 2.33 9.30 -5.60
N SER A 34 2.65 10.32 -4.80
CA SER A 34 3.96 10.99 -4.85
C SER A 34 5.13 10.05 -4.58
N ALA A 35 4.97 9.12 -3.64
CA ALA A 35 6.02 8.14 -3.35
C ALA A 35 6.21 7.15 -4.51
N ALA A 36 5.14 6.80 -5.23
CA ALA A 36 5.23 5.98 -6.42
C ALA A 36 5.83 6.78 -7.61
N ASP A 37 5.44 8.06 -7.78
CA ASP A 37 6.02 8.98 -8.78
C ASP A 37 7.54 9.09 -8.61
N GLU A 38 8.02 9.29 -7.37
CA GLU A 38 9.45 9.35 -7.06
C GLU A 38 10.22 8.12 -7.62
N ARG A 39 9.59 6.96 -7.65
CA ARG A 39 10.23 5.73 -8.17
C ARG A 39 10.54 5.82 -9.67
N THR A 40 9.81 6.60 -10.43
CA THR A 40 10.04 6.75 -11.89
C THR A 40 11.34 7.50 -12.22
N TYR A 41 11.94 8.18 -11.25
CA TYR A 41 13.23 8.87 -11.41
C TYR A 41 14.44 7.99 -11.05
N HIS A 42 14.22 6.74 -10.63
CA HIS A 42 15.28 5.82 -10.25
C HIS A 42 15.48 4.76 -11.33
N PRO A 43 16.68 4.63 -11.90
CA PRO A 43 16.97 3.56 -12.84
C PRO A 43 16.96 2.22 -12.10
N VAL A 44 16.12 1.29 -12.56
CA VAL A 44 15.95 -0.03 -11.97
C VAL A 44 16.04 -1.08 -13.06
N VAL A 45 16.95 -2.05 -12.90
CA VAL A 45 17.02 -3.24 -13.74
C VAL A 45 15.98 -4.24 -13.25
N TYR A 46 15.18 -4.81 -14.18
CA TYR A 46 14.18 -5.81 -13.83
C TYR A 46 14.82 -7.12 -13.43
N ASP A 47 14.77 -7.46 -12.14
CA ASP A 47 15.32 -8.70 -11.57
C ASP A 47 14.36 -9.29 -10.55
N GLY A 48 13.74 -10.41 -10.94
CA GLY A 48 12.84 -11.19 -10.09
C GLY A 48 13.52 -12.37 -9.38
N ALA A 49 14.85 -12.48 -9.44
CA ALA A 49 15.55 -13.56 -8.79
C ALA A 49 15.35 -13.56 -7.27
N TYR A 50 15.29 -14.74 -6.69
CA TYR A 50 15.21 -14.87 -5.23
C TYR A 50 16.47 -14.28 -4.58
N LYS A 51 16.26 -13.40 -3.61
CA LYS A 51 17.32 -12.80 -2.80
C LYS A 51 17.00 -13.02 -1.32
N LYS A 52 18.02 -13.38 -0.54
CA LYS A 52 17.91 -13.36 0.92
C LYS A 52 18.06 -11.91 1.38
N ILE A 53 17.06 -11.39 2.08
CA ILE A 53 16.99 -10.02 2.56
C ILE A 53 16.74 -9.98 4.06
N GLY A 54 16.90 -8.81 4.70
CA GLY A 54 16.57 -8.61 6.10
C GLY A 54 15.06 -8.77 6.38
N PHE A 55 14.72 -8.87 7.66
CA PHE A 55 13.33 -8.85 8.15
C PHE A 55 13.29 -8.24 9.55
N PRO A 56 12.38 -7.33 9.87
CA PRO A 56 11.52 -6.57 8.94
C PRO A 56 12.32 -5.55 8.10
N TRP A 57 11.63 -4.82 7.21
CA TRP A 57 12.18 -3.75 6.38
C TRP A 57 13.23 -4.19 5.35
N GLY A 58 13.33 -5.48 5.06
CA GLY A 58 14.25 -5.99 4.06
C GLY A 58 13.88 -5.53 2.64
N ASP A 59 14.88 -5.24 1.82
CA ASP A 59 14.75 -4.89 0.40
C ASP A 59 15.85 -5.53 -0.42
N VAL A 60 15.61 -5.66 -1.70
CA VAL A 60 16.66 -5.92 -2.68
C VAL A 60 17.42 -4.63 -2.96
N SER A 61 18.58 -4.72 -3.60
CA SER A 61 19.37 -3.52 -3.97
C SER A 61 18.51 -2.49 -4.73
N ASP A 62 18.72 -1.18 -4.46
CA ASP A 62 17.89 -0.09 -4.99
C ASP A 62 17.87 -0.02 -6.53
N ASN A 63 18.92 -0.54 -7.19
CA ASN A 63 19.05 -0.54 -8.64
C ASN A 63 18.42 -1.77 -9.32
N ILE A 64 17.79 -2.67 -8.56
CA ILE A 64 17.04 -3.80 -9.10
C ILE A 64 15.63 -3.85 -8.51
N GLY A 65 14.71 -4.50 -9.23
CA GLY A 65 13.35 -4.69 -8.74
C GLY A 65 12.41 -5.22 -9.81
N VAL A 66 11.19 -5.53 -9.39
CA VAL A 66 10.08 -5.94 -10.24
C VAL A 66 8.86 -5.04 -10.01
N CYS A 67 7.72 -5.35 -10.63
CA CYS A 67 6.50 -4.56 -10.49
C CYS A 67 6.07 -4.35 -9.03
N SER A 68 6.13 -5.38 -8.20
CA SER A 68 5.76 -5.30 -6.78
C SER A 68 6.70 -4.39 -5.96
N ASP A 69 7.98 -4.28 -6.36
CA ASP A 69 8.93 -3.42 -5.63
C ASP A 69 8.60 -1.93 -5.78
N VAL A 70 7.93 -1.52 -6.86
CA VAL A 70 7.38 -0.15 -7.00
C VAL A 70 6.39 0.12 -5.88
N ILE A 71 5.45 -0.80 -5.66
CA ILE A 71 4.42 -0.69 -4.62
C ILE A 71 5.06 -0.76 -3.23
N ILE A 72 5.90 -1.75 -2.97
CA ILE A 72 6.56 -1.96 -1.67
C ILE A 72 7.33 -0.70 -1.27
N ARG A 73 8.10 -0.13 -2.18
CA ARG A 73 8.93 1.06 -1.92
C ARG A 73 8.09 2.32 -1.77
N ALA A 74 6.96 2.45 -2.50
CA ALA A 74 6.03 3.55 -2.30
C ALA A 74 5.42 3.51 -0.89
N TYR A 75 4.96 2.36 -0.42
CA TYR A 75 4.47 2.20 0.96
C TYR A 75 5.56 2.41 2.00
N ARG A 76 6.78 1.93 1.74
CA ARG A 76 7.93 2.13 2.64
C ARG A 76 8.25 3.60 2.86
N LYS A 77 8.14 4.42 1.81
CA LYS A 77 8.32 5.89 1.90
C LYS A 77 7.32 6.53 2.87
N LEU A 78 6.16 5.93 3.03
CA LEU A 78 5.15 6.33 4.02
C LEU A 78 5.43 5.75 5.43
N GLY A 79 6.46 4.93 5.62
CA GLY A 79 6.71 4.24 6.88
C GLY A 79 5.87 2.96 7.05
N VAL A 80 5.39 2.37 5.95
CA VAL A 80 4.60 1.12 5.95
C VAL A 80 5.45 -0.03 5.43
N ASP A 81 5.71 -1.03 6.26
CA ASP A 81 6.45 -2.24 5.89
C ASP A 81 5.51 -3.34 5.36
N LEU A 82 5.31 -3.38 4.04
CA LEU A 82 4.50 -4.44 3.42
C LEU A 82 5.11 -5.83 3.59
N GLN A 83 6.44 -5.95 3.73
CA GLN A 83 7.09 -7.24 4.02
C GLN A 83 6.60 -7.79 5.35
N HIS A 84 6.61 -6.95 6.40
CA HIS A 84 6.15 -7.33 7.73
C HIS A 84 4.64 -7.63 7.73
N LEU A 85 3.83 -6.76 7.14
CA LEU A 85 2.38 -6.89 7.13
C LEU A 85 1.91 -8.16 6.40
N VAL A 86 2.46 -8.43 5.21
CA VAL A 86 2.15 -9.65 4.43
C VAL A 86 2.60 -10.89 5.19
N ASN A 87 3.82 -10.89 5.74
CA ASN A 87 4.33 -12.03 6.50
C ASN A 87 3.49 -12.31 7.74
N HIS A 88 3.07 -11.25 8.45
CA HIS A 88 2.21 -11.39 9.64
C HIS A 88 0.84 -11.99 9.28
N ASP A 89 0.14 -11.45 8.26
CA ASP A 89 -1.16 -12.00 7.86
C ASP A 89 -1.03 -13.43 7.33
N MET A 90 0.01 -13.72 6.55
CA MET A 90 0.29 -15.08 6.08
C MET A 90 0.59 -16.05 7.22
N SER A 91 1.28 -15.62 8.27
CA SER A 91 1.57 -16.47 9.43
C SER A 91 0.29 -16.92 10.16
N LEU A 92 -0.74 -16.07 10.16
CA LEU A 92 -2.02 -16.36 10.77
C LEU A 92 -3.00 -17.08 9.81
N ASN A 93 -2.84 -16.91 8.51
CA ASN A 93 -3.81 -17.29 7.48
C ASN A 93 -3.15 -17.96 6.27
N PHE A 94 -2.11 -18.77 6.46
CA PHE A 94 -1.27 -19.29 5.38
C PHE A 94 -2.05 -19.92 4.22
N TYR A 95 -3.06 -20.71 4.52
CA TYR A 95 -3.86 -21.42 3.52
C TYR A 95 -4.83 -20.51 2.73
N ALA A 96 -5.02 -19.25 3.15
CA ALA A 96 -5.73 -18.26 2.35
C ALA A 96 -4.88 -17.77 1.17
N TYR A 97 -3.57 -18.00 1.22
CA TYR A 97 -2.62 -17.55 0.21
C TYR A 97 -2.29 -18.65 -0.79
N PRO A 98 -1.99 -18.31 -2.04
CA PRO A 98 -1.67 -19.30 -3.07
C PRO A 98 -0.29 -19.95 -2.91
N SER A 99 0.47 -19.58 -1.88
CA SER A 99 1.84 -20.09 -1.64
C SER A 99 1.89 -21.62 -1.53
N TYR A 100 0.90 -22.24 -0.88
CA TYR A 100 0.79 -23.69 -0.84
C TYR A 100 0.44 -24.30 -2.20
N SER A 101 -0.61 -23.80 -2.84
CA SER A 101 -1.14 -24.36 -4.09
C SER A 101 -0.22 -24.11 -5.29
N GLN A 102 0.39 -22.93 -5.38
CA GLN A 102 1.23 -22.53 -6.52
C GLN A 102 2.68 -23.00 -6.39
N TRP A 103 3.25 -22.91 -5.17
CA TRP A 103 4.68 -23.15 -4.96
C TRP A 103 5.00 -24.28 -3.97
N ARG A 104 3.98 -24.99 -3.48
CA ARG A 104 4.11 -26.09 -2.53
C ARG A 104 4.85 -25.70 -1.24
N LEU A 105 4.74 -24.43 -0.84
CA LEU A 105 5.32 -23.97 0.41
C LEU A 105 4.45 -24.40 1.59
N THR A 106 5.07 -24.59 2.74
CA THR A 106 4.38 -25.01 3.99
C THR A 106 4.41 -23.94 5.07
N LYS A 107 5.13 -22.84 4.83
CA LYS A 107 5.24 -21.68 5.73
C LYS A 107 5.56 -20.41 4.94
N PRO A 108 5.30 -19.23 5.52
CA PRO A 108 5.71 -17.97 4.90
C PRO A 108 7.21 -17.87 4.70
N ASP A 109 7.61 -17.18 3.62
CA ASP A 109 9.00 -16.81 3.33
C ASP A 109 9.11 -15.29 3.25
N PRO A 110 9.65 -14.63 4.31
CA PRO A 110 9.74 -13.17 4.35
C PRO A 110 10.64 -12.57 3.26
N ASN A 111 11.49 -13.38 2.61
CA ASN A 111 12.36 -12.88 1.55
C ASN A 111 11.61 -12.58 0.24
N ILE A 112 10.46 -13.25 -0.01
CA ILE A 112 9.83 -13.21 -1.35
C ILE A 112 8.31 -13.04 -1.32
N ASP A 113 7.62 -13.40 -0.25
CA ASP A 113 6.14 -13.48 -0.27
C ASP A 113 5.48 -12.13 -0.56
N HIS A 114 6.00 -11.04 0.02
CA HIS A 114 5.52 -9.67 -0.25
C HIS A 114 5.85 -9.17 -1.67
N ARG A 115 6.76 -9.84 -2.39
CA ARG A 115 7.12 -9.52 -3.78
C ARG A 115 6.31 -10.34 -4.80
N ARG A 116 5.52 -11.32 -4.35
CA ARG A 116 4.64 -12.13 -5.21
C ARG A 116 3.29 -11.46 -5.38
N VAL A 117 2.96 -11.06 -6.60
CA VAL A 117 1.71 -10.34 -6.91
C VAL A 117 0.48 -11.11 -6.43
N LEU A 118 0.42 -12.43 -6.58
CA LEU A 118 -0.71 -13.24 -6.12
C LEU A 118 -0.89 -13.20 -4.59
N ASN A 119 0.21 -13.10 -3.84
CA ASN A 119 0.13 -12.91 -2.38
C ASN A 119 -0.34 -11.49 -2.04
N LEU A 120 0.15 -10.47 -2.76
CA LEU A 120 -0.30 -9.08 -2.59
C LEU A 120 -1.80 -8.92 -2.88
N GLN A 121 -2.33 -9.61 -3.90
CA GLN A 121 -3.78 -9.64 -4.17
C GLN A 121 -4.57 -10.14 -2.96
N VAL A 122 -4.14 -11.25 -2.37
CA VAL A 122 -4.80 -11.80 -1.17
C VAL A 122 -4.67 -10.83 0.00
N PHE A 123 -3.48 -10.29 0.24
CA PHE A 123 -3.25 -9.33 1.31
C PHE A 123 -4.14 -8.10 1.17
N PHE A 124 -4.16 -7.43 0.02
CA PHE A 124 -4.97 -6.23 -0.20
C PHE A 124 -6.47 -6.53 -0.17
N SER A 125 -6.87 -7.72 -0.59
CA SER A 125 -8.24 -8.19 -0.48
C SER A 125 -8.71 -8.35 0.98
N ARG A 126 -7.82 -8.76 1.86
CA ARG A 126 -8.09 -9.01 3.28
C ARG A 126 -7.92 -7.75 4.13
N ALA A 127 -6.88 -6.99 3.89
CA ALA A 127 -6.50 -5.82 4.70
C ALA A 127 -7.08 -4.49 4.18
N GLY A 128 -7.44 -4.42 2.91
CA GLY A 128 -7.94 -3.22 2.23
C GLY A 128 -9.41 -3.33 1.82
N GLN A 129 -9.70 -2.71 0.69
CA GLN A 129 -11.01 -2.76 0.03
C GLN A 129 -10.88 -3.44 -1.33
N ASN A 130 -11.68 -4.45 -1.57
CA ASN A 130 -11.92 -4.96 -2.92
C ASN A 130 -12.88 -4.02 -3.65
N LEU A 131 -12.46 -3.53 -4.80
CA LEU A 131 -13.25 -2.68 -5.64
C LEU A 131 -13.71 -3.46 -6.88
N ALA A 132 -14.82 -3.02 -7.47
CA ALA A 132 -15.32 -3.63 -8.69
C ALA A 132 -14.32 -3.46 -9.85
N ILE A 133 -14.09 -4.51 -10.60
CA ILE A 133 -13.38 -4.45 -11.88
C ILE A 133 -14.39 -3.99 -12.93
N THR A 134 -14.15 -2.83 -13.53
CA THR A 134 -15.02 -2.24 -14.55
C THR A 134 -14.19 -1.81 -15.76
N HIS A 135 -14.85 -1.44 -16.86
CA HIS A 135 -14.21 -0.81 -18.03
C HIS A 135 -14.41 0.71 -18.04
N ARG A 136 -14.73 1.32 -16.89
CA ARG A 136 -14.90 2.77 -16.76
C ARG A 136 -13.69 3.35 -16.04
N ALA A 137 -12.93 4.19 -16.74
CA ALA A 137 -11.70 4.80 -16.20
C ALA A 137 -11.95 5.57 -14.88
N GLN A 138 -13.12 6.20 -14.76
CA GLN A 138 -13.51 6.99 -13.58
C GLN A 138 -13.67 6.17 -12.29
N ASP A 139 -13.79 4.86 -12.37
CA ASP A 139 -13.88 3.98 -11.20
C ASP A 139 -12.51 3.76 -10.54
N TYR A 140 -11.44 3.98 -11.28
CA TYR A 140 -10.05 3.84 -10.82
C TYR A 140 -9.52 5.19 -10.33
N LYS A 141 -9.28 5.31 -9.04
CA LYS A 141 -8.87 6.55 -8.40
C LYS A 141 -7.37 6.56 -8.12
N PRO A 142 -6.72 7.74 -8.08
CA PRO A 142 -5.33 7.84 -7.67
C PRO A 142 -5.05 7.06 -6.38
N GLY A 143 -3.95 6.31 -6.36
CA GLY A 143 -3.56 5.47 -5.23
C GLY A 143 -4.23 4.09 -5.18
N ASP A 144 -5.19 3.79 -6.06
CA ASP A 144 -5.70 2.43 -6.21
C ASP A 144 -4.62 1.50 -6.75
N LEU A 145 -4.64 0.26 -6.28
CA LEU A 145 -3.76 -0.80 -6.73
C LEU A 145 -4.51 -1.67 -7.72
N VAL A 146 -3.95 -1.88 -8.89
CA VAL A 146 -4.54 -2.72 -9.91
C VAL A 146 -3.60 -3.85 -10.23
N THR A 147 -4.15 -5.04 -10.44
CA THR A 147 -3.40 -6.21 -10.87
C THR A 147 -3.93 -6.73 -12.19
N TRP A 148 -3.03 -7.30 -12.98
CA TRP A 148 -3.33 -7.86 -14.30
C TRP A 148 -2.69 -9.23 -14.51
N ASN A 149 -3.12 -9.91 -15.56
CA ASN A 149 -2.32 -10.93 -16.23
C ASN A 149 -1.79 -10.34 -17.54
N ILE A 150 -0.47 -10.15 -17.65
CA ILE A 150 0.19 -9.77 -18.92
C ILE A 150 -0.05 -10.87 -19.97
N ARG A 151 0.07 -12.11 -19.52
CA ARG A 151 -0.24 -13.36 -20.22
C ARG A 151 -0.57 -14.44 -19.19
N PRO A 152 -1.16 -15.58 -19.56
CA PRO A 152 -1.44 -16.65 -18.60
C PRO A 152 -0.25 -16.99 -17.72
N GLY A 153 -0.44 -16.96 -16.39
CA GLY A 153 0.60 -17.26 -15.40
C GLY A 153 1.62 -16.15 -15.14
N MET A 154 1.45 -14.95 -15.74
CA MET A 154 2.32 -13.81 -15.50
C MET A 154 1.55 -12.65 -14.84
N PRO A 155 1.36 -12.70 -13.52
CA PRO A 155 0.66 -11.64 -12.79
C PRO A 155 1.53 -10.37 -12.71
N HIS A 156 0.87 -9.22 -12.74
CA HIS A 156 1.47 -7.90 -12.71
C HIS A 156 0.70 -6.99 -11.77
N ILE A 157 1.34 -5.94 -11.25
CA ILE A 157 0.72 -4.95 -10.37
C ILE A 157 1.24 -3.55 -10.67
N GLY A 158 0.39 -2.57 -10.52
CA GLY A 158 0.71 -1.14 -10.59
C GLY A 158 -0.18 -0.31 -9.69
N ILE A 159 0.11 0.97 -9.59
CA ILE A 159 -0.64 1.97 -8.85
C ILE A 159 -1.22 3.00 -9.80
N VAL A 160 -2.49 3.34 -9.61
CA VAL A 160 -3.17 4.38 -10.37
C VAL A 160 -2.60 5.75 -9.98
N SER A 161 -2.11 6.49 -10.96
CA SER A 161 -1.58 7.83 -10.75
C SER A 161 -2.67 8.90 -10.75
N ASP A 162 -2.29 10.13 -10.43
CA ASP A 162 -3.12 11.32 -10.56
C ASP A 162 -2.99 11.99 -11.94
N LYS A 163 -2.13 11.46 -12.81
CA LYS A 163 -1.95 11.94 -14.18
C LYS A 163 -2.86 11.17 -15.14
N LEU A 164 -3.41 11.87 -16.10
CA LEU A 164 -4.24 11.28 -17.16
C LEU A 164 -3.42 11.02 -18.42
N SER A 165 -3.84 10.04 -19.19
CA SER A 165 -3.31 9.79 -20.52
C SER A 165 -3.75 10.91 -21.50
N SER A 166 -3.27 10.86 -22.72
CA SER A 166 -3.58 11.86 -23.77
C SER A 166 -5.06 11.97 -24.13
N ASP A 167 -5.88 10.97 -23.71
CA ASP A 167 -7.34 11.00 -23.90
C ASP A 167 -8.05 11.92 -22.87
N GLY A 168 -7.32 12.41 -21.84
CA GLY A 168 -7.85 13.26 -20.77
C GLY A 168 -8.81 12.56 -19.80
N ILE A 169 -8.95 11.23 -19.87
CA ILE A 169 -9.94 10.45 -19.11
C ILE A 169 -9.29 9.28 -18.37
N THR A 170 -8.41 8.54 -19.04
CA THR A 170 -7.80 7.32 -18.49
C THR A 170 -6.60 7.66 -17.63
N PRO A 171 -6.57 7.28 -16.33
CA PRO A 171 -5.40 7.51 -15.50
C PRO A 171 -4.22 6.69 -15.99
N LEU A 172 -3.03 7.29 -15.94
CA LEU A 172 -1.78 6.56 -16.14
C LEU A 172 -1.52 5.64 -14.96
N ILE A 173 -0.85 4.54 -15.24
CA ILE A 173 -0.38 3.58 -14.23
C ILE A 173 1.11 3.79 -14.00
N ILE A 174 1.51 3.81 -12.73
CA ILE A 174 2.92 3.72 -12.34
C ILE A 174 3.23 2.25 -12.06
N HIS A 175 4.13 1.67 -12.81
CA HIS A 175 4.53 0.27 -12.68
C HIS A 175 5.93 0.03 -13.25
N ASN A 176 6.42 -1.22 -13.17
CA ASN A 176 7.64 -1.65 -13.84
C ASN A 176 7.36 -2.97 -14.57
N ILE A 177 7.29 -2.92 -15.89
CA ILE A 177 7.06 -4.09 -16.74
C ILE A 177 8.33 -4.61 -17.41
N GLY A 178 9.50 -4.01 -17.10
CA GLY A 178 10.78 -4.44 -17.64
C GLY A 178 11.79 -3.31 -17.88
N ASN A 179 11.30 -2.10 -18.12
CA ASN A 179 12.14 -0.94 -18.49
C ASN A 179 12.51 -0.05 -17.29
N GLY A 180 12.17 -0.46 -16.08
CA GLY A 180 12.20 0.36 -14.87
C GLY A 180 10.82 0.92 -14.52
N PRO A 181 10.68 1.59 -13.37
CA PRO A 181 9.43 2.24 -12.98
C PRO A 181 9.10 3.39 -13.95
N GLU A 182 7.89 3.37 -14.50
CA GLU A 182 7.44 4.35 -15.48
C GLU A 182 5.94 4.60 -15.42
N TYR A 183 5.49 5.70 -16.06
CA TYR A 183 4.09 5.95 -16.33
C TYR A 183 3.69 5.34 -17.66
N GLU A 184 2.60 4.60 -17.67
CA GLU A 184 2.07 4.01 -18.90
C GLU A 184 0.55 4.10 -18.96
N ASN A 185 -0.01 4.29 -20.17
CA ASN A 185 -1.44 4.16 -20.43
C ASN A 185 -1.80 2.67 -20.57
N SER A 186 -1.68 1.93 -19.47
CA SER A 186 -1.81 0.47 -19.48
C SER A 186 -3.01 -0.05 -18.69
N LEU A 187 -3.86 0.84 -18.12
CA LEU A 187 -4.99 0.42 -17.28
C LEU A 187 -5.85 -0.67 -17.93
N PHE A 188 -6.19 -0.52 -19.20
CA PHE A 188 -7.04 -1.45 -19.95
C PHE A 188 -6.32 -2.23 -21.04
N SER A 189 -4.98 -2.17 -21.09
CA SER A 189 -4.18 -2.87 -22.11
C SER A 189 -4.01 -4.36 -21.81
N MET A 190 -4.28 -4.78 -20.58
CA MET A 190 -4.13 -6.15 -20.10
C MET A 190 -5.40 -6.59 -19.35
N SER A 191 -5.57 -7.90 -19.16
CA SER A 191 -6.71 -8.43 -18.37
C SER A 191 -6.56 -8.11 -16.89
N ILE A 192 -7.41 -7.23 -16.36
CA ILE A 192 -7.44 -6.87 -14.94
C ILE A 192 -7.90 -8.09 -14.13
N THR A 193 -7.15 -8.40 -13.08
CA THR A 193 -7.41 -9.53 -12.16
C THR A 193 -7.73 -9.07 -10.73
N GLY A 194 -7.56 -7.79 -10.41
CA GLY A 194 -7.90 -7.22 -9.12
C GLY A 194 -7.85 -5.70 -9.13
N HIS A 195 -8.69 -5.09 -8.31
CA HIS A 195 -8.73 -3.65 -8.07
C HIS A 195 -8.91 -3.42 -6.57
N PHE A 196 -7.95 -2.76 -5.94
CA PHE A 196 -7.88 -2.64 -4.49
C PHE A 196 -7.60 -1.20 -4.08
N ARG A 197 -8.07 -0.84 -2.87
CA ARG A 197 -7.68 0.40 -2.19
C ARG A 197 -7.17 0.05 -0.80
N TYR A 198 -5.95 0.45 -0.49
CA TYR A 198 -5.34 0.20 0.79
C TYR A 198 -4.54 1.40 1.28
N LEU A 199 -4.96 1.98 2.38
CA LEU A 199 -4.20 2.98 3.13
C LEU A 199 -4.28 2.56 4.59
N PRO A 200 -3.21 2.02 5.16
CA PRO A 200 -3.21 1.64 6.57
C PRO A 200 -3.33 2.89 7.45
N ARG A 201 -3.91 2.71 8.63
CA ARG A 201 -3.93 3.78 9.63
C ARG A 201 -2.54 3.88 10.25
N THR A 202 -2.11 5.08 10.58
CA THR A 202 -0.94 5.29 11.45
C THR A 202 -1.31 4.84 12.86
N ASN A 203 -0.49 4.01 13.44
CA ASN A 203 -0.61 3.63 14.86
C ASN A 203 -0.16 4.79 15.76
#